data_3109920f147bfb9c38c0d6736530a025
#
_entry.id   3109920f147bfb9c38c0d6736530a025
#
_cell.length_a   1.000
_cell.length_b   1.000
_cell.length_c   1.000
_cell.angle_alpha   90.00
_cell.angle_beta   90.00
_cell.angle_gamma   90.00
#
_symmetry.space_group_name_H-M   'P 1'
#
loop_
_entity.id
_entity.type
_entity.pdbx_description
1 polymer ?
#
loop_
_entity_poly.entity_id
_entity_poly.type
_entity_poly.pdbx_seq_one_letter_code
_entity_poly.pdbx_strand_id
1 'polypeptide(L)'
;MALAHLTLPTQHVGRTADFLSRMLGFNERPAPANSPVDTRWLDIGRGQQFHVTYVEGFEVSRFEGEFGRHIAVFYPLAGFDTLKTRLASEGAEVFLPLRPTAFERFFFREPINGYVFEVIDEAAQDPEVRS
;
A
#
# COMPACT_ATOMS: atom_id res chain seq x y z
N MET A 1 -5.94 2.43 21.02
CA MET A 1 -5.43 1.22 20.37
C MET A 1 -5.10 1.56 18.92
N ALA A 2 -3.96 1.12 18.44
CA ALA A 2 -3.50 1.41 17.09
C ALA A 2 -3.07 0.11 16.39
N LEU A 3 -3.09 0.12 15.07
CA LEU A 3 -2.58 -0.98 14.27
C LEU A 3 -1.06 -1.06 14.42
N ALA A 4 -0.52 -2.23 14.75
CA ALA A 4 0.93 -2.44 14.84
C ALA A 4 1.50 -2.73 13.44
N HIS A 5 0.95 -3.71 12.76
CA HIS A 5 1.35 -4.03 11.39
C HIS A 5 0.21 -4.73 10.64
N LEU A 6 0.35 -4.76 9.34
CA LEU A 6 -0.47 -5.56 8.44
C LEU A 6 0.45 -6.50 7.67
N THR A 7 0.13 -7.77 7.66
CA THR A 7 0.88 -8.75 6.87
C THR A 7 0.30 -8.84 5.47
N LEU A 8 1.17 -8.70 4.47
CA LEU A 8 0.84 -8.81 3.06
C LEU A 8 1.46 -10.11 2.51
N PRO A 9 0.67 -11.18 2.43
CA PRO A 9 1.17 -12.41 1.81
C PRO A 9 1.45 -12.20 0.32
N THR A 10 2.45 -12.91 -0.20
CA THR A 10 2.82 -12.83 -1.61
C THR A 10 3.67 -14.03 -2.00
N GLN A 11 3.65 -14.38 -3.26
CA GLN A 11 4.62 -15.35 -3.80
C GLN A 11 5.93 -14.69 -4.24
N HIS A 12 6.02 -13.33 -4.18
CA HIS A 12 7.13 -12.54 -4.70
C HIS A 12 7.52 -11.44 -3.71
N VAL A 13 8.15 -11.84 -2.61
CA VAL A 13 8.45 -10.92 -1.49
C VAL A 13 9.32 -9.75 -1.93
N GLY A 14 10.45 -10.01 -2.60
CA GLY A 14 11.37 -8.96 -3.01
C GLY A 14 10.74 -7.96 -3.97
N ARG A 15 10.04 -8.45 -4.99
CA ARG A 15 9.38 -7.59 -5.98
C ARG A 15 8.30 -6.73 -5.34
N THR A 16 7.49 -7.32 -4.46
CA THR A 16 6.40 -6.60 -3.78
C THR A 16 6.96 -5.53 -2.83
N ALA A 17 7.92 -5.89 -2.01
CA ALA A 17 8.53 -4.96 -1.06
C ALA A 17 9.26 -3.81 -1.78
N ASP A 18 10.02 -4.12 -2.84
CA ASP A 18 10.73 -3.11 -3.61
C ASP A 18 9.76 -2.14 -4.30
N PHE A 19 8.67 -2.66 -4.87
CA PHE A 19 7.65 -1.83 -5.51
C PHE A 19 7.05 -0.83 -4.51
N LEU A 20 6.59 -1.33 -3.35
CA LEU A 20 5.97 -0.48 -2.33
C LEU A 20 6.94 0.55 -1.78
N SER A 21 8.19 0.16 -1.53
CA SER A 21 9.22 1.09 -1.04
C SER A 21 9.52 2.19 -2.05
N ARG A 22 9.69 1.83 -3.34
CA ARG A 22 10.01 2.79 -4.39
C ARG A 22 8.85 3.75 -4.68
N MET A 23 7.62 3.22 -4.69
CA MET A 23 6.45 4.04 -5.03
C MET A 23 6.01 4.90 -3.86
N LEU A 24 5.87 4.32 -2.68
CA LEU A 24 5.27 5.00 -1.54
C LEU A 24 6.30 5.56 -0.54
N GLY A 25 7.58 5.29 -0.77
CA GLY A 25 8.64 5.88 0.05
C GLY A 25 8.82 5.21 1.41
N PHE A 26 8.38 3.97 1.57
CA PHE A 26 8.55 3.27 2.85
C PHE A 26 10.00 2.84 3.07
N ASN A 27 10.44 2.86 4.32
CA ASN A 27 11.78 2.43 4.70
C ASN A 27 11.75 0.98 5.13
N GLU A 28 12.67 0.18 4.58
CA GLU A 28 12.79 -1.21 5.01
C GLU A 28 13.46 -1.31 6.37
N ARG A 29 12.95 -2.22 7.21
CA ARG A 29 13.54 -2.54 8.50
C ARG A 29 14.02 -3.98 8.50
N PRO A 30 15.03 -4.31 9.33
CA PRO A 30 15.49 -5.69 9.42
C PRO A 30 14.36 -6.62 9.88
N ALA A 31 14.13 -7.69 9.11
CA ALA A 31 13.22 -8.75 9.50
C ALA A 31 13.92 -9.70 10.49
N PRO A 32 13.14 -10.45 11.33
CA PRO A 32 13.72 -11.42 12.24
C PRO A 32 14.52 -12.49 11.50
N ALA A 33 15.74 -12.76 11.97
CA ALA A 33 16.58 -13.77 11.36
C ALA A 33 16.04 -15.20 11.52
N ASN A 34 15.14 -15.40 12.49
CA ASN A 34 14.56 -16.71 12.80
C ASN A 34 13.24 -16.98 12.08
N SER A 35 12.89 -16.17 11.10
CA SER A 35 11.66 -16.43 10.31
C SER A 35 11.84 -17.69 9.47
N PRO A 36 10.89 -18.64 9.53
CA PRO A 36 10.97 -19.86 8.72
C PRO A 36 10.66 -19.65 7.25
N VAL A 37 10.13 -18.47 6.87
CA VAL A 37 9.81 -18.10 5.50
C VAL A 37 10.40 -16.75 5.20
N ASP A 38 10.57 -16.44 3.91
CA ASP A 38 11.04 -15.13 3.47
C ASP A 38 10.03 -14.05 3.87
N THR A 39 10.54 -12.97 4.45
CA THR A 39 9.72 -11.81 4.86
C THR A 39 10.57 -10.55 4.80
N ARG A 40 9.95 -9.44 4.40
CA ARG A 40 10.58 -8.12 4.43
C ARG A 40 9.63 -7.15 5.10
N TRP A 41 10.16 -6.36 6.01
CA TRP A 41 9.38 -5.46 6.84
C TRP A 41 9.58 -4.02 6.38
N LEU A 42 8.48 -3.31 6.18
CA LEU A 42 8.48 -1.93 5.74
C LEU A 42 7.86 -1.05 6.82
N ASP A 43 8.59 0.00 7.19
CA ASP A 43 8.08 1.01 8.11
C ASP A 43 7.21 1.98 7.33
N ILE A 44 5.94 2.10 7.72
CA ILE A 44 4.99 2.98 7.05
C ILE A 44 4.68 4.24 7.85
N GLY A 45 5.38 4.44 8.97
CA GLY A 45 5.22 5.61 9.83
C GLY A 45 4.39 5.33 11.07
N ARG A 46 4.53 6.19 12.06
CA ARG A 46 3.78 6.15 13.34
C ARG A 46 3.88 4.80 14.06
N GLY A 47 5.02 4.11 13.91
CA GLY A 47 5.23 2.81 14.54
C GLY A 47 4.49 1.66 13.86
N GLN A 48 3.88 1.89 12.71
CA GLN A 48 3.17 0.87 11.94
C GLN A 48 4.05 0.31 10.83
N GLN A 49 3.81 -0.92 10.45
CA GLN A 49 4.61 -1.62 9.45
C GLN A 49 3.75 -2.45 8.51
N PHE A 50 4.26 -2.67 7.30
CA PHE A 50 3.82 -3.79 6.46
C PHE A 50 4.85 -4.91 6.57
N HIS A 51 4.38 -6.13 6.78
CA HIS A 51 5.20 -7.34 6.75
C HIS A 51 4.87 -8.09 5.46
N VAL A 52 5.77 -8.00 4.48
CA VAL A 52 5.61 -8.66 3.19
C VAL A 52 6.19 -10.06 3.32
N THR A 53 5.34 -11.08 3.30
CA THR A 53 5.71 -12.43 3.73
C THR A 53 5.35 -13.46 2.66
N TYR A 54 6.25 -14.40 2.41
CA TYR A 54 6.03 -15.46 1.44
C TYR A 54 4.93 -16.42 1.89
N VAL A 55 3.98 -16.64 0.98
CA VAL A 55 2.94 -17.67 1.13
C VAL A 55 2.79 -18.38 -0.20
N GLU A 56 3.10 -19.68 -0.23
CA GLU A 56 3.01 -20.48 -1.44
C GLU A 56 1.57 -20.49 -1.97
N GLY A 57 1.42 -20.23 -3.28
CA GLY A 57 0.12 -20.27 -3.95
C GLY A 57 -0.81 -19.11 -3.62
N PHE A 58 -0.32 -18.10 -2.89
CA PHE A 58 -1.18 -16.97 -2.51
C PHE A 58 -1.70 -16.22 -3.74
N GLU A 59 -2.99 -15.92 -3.72
CA GLU A 59 -3.65 -15.01 -4.67
C GLU A 59 -4.50 -14.04 -3.86
N VAL A 60 -4.57 -12.77 -4.33
CA VAL A 60 -5.44 -11.77 -3.69
C VAL A 60 -6.91 -12.13 -3.91
N SER A 61 -7.76 -11.56 -3.07
CA SER A 61 -9.21 -11.68 -3.23
C SER A 61 -9.65 -11.08 -4.57
N ARG A 62 -10.64 -11.69 -5.20
CA ARG A 62 -11.32 -11.11 -6.37
C ARG A 62 -12.12 -9.86 -6.03
N PHE A 63 -12.25 -9.55 -4.75
CA PHE A 63 -13.00 -8.39 -4.28
C PHE A 63 -12.11 -7.19 -3.96
N GLU A 64 -10.85 -7.19 -4.39
CA GLU A 64 -9.96 -6.04 -4.26
C GLU A 64 -10.53 -4.87 -5.06
N GLY A 65 -10.82 -3.74 -4.42
CA GLY A 65 -11.39 -2.58 -5.08
C GLY A 65 -11.85 -1.51 -4.10
N GLU A 66 -12.42 -0.45 -4.62
CA GLU A 66 -12.89 0.68 -3.80
C GLU A 66 -13.94 0.25 -2.78
N PHE A 67 -14.91 -0.55 -3.19
CA PHE A 67 -16.00 -1.01 -2.33
C PHE A 67 -15.82 -2.43 -1.84
N GLY A 68 -14.65 -2.99 -2.06
CA GLY A 68 -14.24 -4.27 -1.54
C GLY A 68 -13.11 -4.11 -0.54
N ARG A 69 -12.07 -4.96 -0.69
CA ARG A 69 -10.89 -4.87 0.16
C ARG A 69 -9.87 -3.93 -0.45
N HIS A 70 -9.35 -3.01 0.34
CA HIS A 70 -8.23 -2.17 -0.07
C HIS A 70 -7.49 -1.65 1.17
N ILE A 71 -6.31 -1.11 0.95
CA ILE A 71 -5.44 -0.58 2.00
C ILE A 71 -5.25 0.90 1.72
N ALA A 72 -5.60 1.75 2.69
CA ALA A 72 -5.48 3.19 2.54
C ALA A 72 -4.20 3.68 3.23
N VAL A 73 -3.44 4.51 2.54
CA VAL A 73 -2.21 5.13 3.05
C VAL A 73 -2.25 6.63 2.81
N PHE A 74 -1.59 7.38 3.67
CA PHE A 74 -1.44 8.82 3.51
C PHE A 74 -0.21 9.14 2.68
N TYR A 75 -0.30 10.21 1.88
CA TYR A 75 0.78 10.64 0.99
C TYR A 75 0.68 12.15 0.76
N PRO A 76 1.81 12.86 0.58
CA PRO A 76 1.76 14.30 0.33
C PRO A 76 1.03 14.62 -0.99
N LEU A 77 0.04 15.51 -0.92
CA LEU A 77 -0.75 15.91 -2.09
C LEU A 77 0.12 16.46 -3.23
N ALA A 78 1.16 17.21 -2.90
CA ALA A 78 2.06 17.76 -3.90
C ALA A 78 2.76 16.69 -4.76
N GLY A 79 2.83 15.45 -4.28
CA GLY A 79 3.45 14.33 -4.99
C GLY A 79 2.47 13.45 -5.77
N PHE A 80 1.16 13.74 -5.75
CA PHE A 80 0.14 12.86 -6.35
C PHE A 80 0.36 12.65 -7.86
N ASP A 81 0.54 13.71 -8.62
CA ASP A 81 0.67 13.59 -10.08
C ASP A 81 1.92 12.82 -10.48
N THR A 82 3.05 13.09 -9.82
CA THR A 82 4.29 12.36 -10.03
C THR A 82 4.12 10.88 -9.67
N LEU A 83 3.48 10.60 -8.54
CA LEU A 83 3.23 9.22 -8.11
C LEU A 83 2.36 8.47 -9.11
N LYS A 84 1.26 9.07 -9.58
CA LYS A 84 0.38 8.45 -10.58
C LYS A 84 1.15 8.08 -11.85
N THR A 85 2.00 8.99 -12.32
CA THR A 85 2.82 8.75 -13.52
C THR A 85 3.80 7.59 -13.30
N ARG A 86 4.48 7.56 -12.16
CA ARG A 86 5.43 6.50 -11.82
C ARG A 86 4.72 5.16 -11.68
N LEU A 87 3.58 5.12 -11.00
CA LEU A 87 2.79 3.91 -10.84
C LEU A 87 2.38 3.34 -12.20
N ALA A 88 1.84 4.17 -13.09
CA ALA A 88 1.43 3.73 -14.42
C ALA A 88 2.62 3.21 -15.23
N SER A 89 3.79 3.86 -15.13
CA SER A 89 5.00 3.43 -15.85
C SER A 89 5.54 2.08 -15.35
N GLU A 90 5.22 1.71 -14.12
CA GLU A 90 5.62 0.43 -13.51
C GLU A 90 4.55 -0.65 -13.68
N GLY A 91 3.50 -0.38 -14.44
CA GLY A 91 2.46 -1.36 -14.74
C GLY A 91 1.28 -1.38 -13.77
N ALA A 92 1.22 -0.47 -12.81
CA ALA A 92 0.06 -0.36 -11.92
C ALA A 92 -1.14 0.24 -12.66
N GLU A 93 -2.33 -0.23 -12.33
CA GLU A 93 -3.58 0.37 -12.79
C GLU A 93 -3.94 1.50 -11.82
N VAL A 94 -3.94 2.74 -12.31
CA VAL A 94 -4.36 3.91 -11.51
C VAL A 94 -5.81 4.24 -11.87
N PHE A 95 -6.67 4.41 -10.85
CA PHE A 95 -8.06 4.73 -11.10
C PHE A 95 -8.59 5.71 -10.06
N LEU A 96 -9.63 6.46 -10.46
CA LEU A 96 -10.24 7.48 -9.61
C LEU A 96 -11.39 6.89 -8.81
N PRO A 97 -11.65 7.43 -7.60
CA PRO A 97 -12.77 6.96 -6.78
C PRO A 97 -14.11 7.31 -7.40
N LEU A 98 -15.10 6.46 -7.18
CA LEU A 98 -16.49 6.73 -7.55
C LEU A 98 -17.20 7.52 -6.45
N ARG A 99 -16.90 7.24 -5.17
CA ARG A 99 -17.50 7.98 -4.06
C ARG A 99 -16.79 9.32 -3.89
N PRO A 100 -17.52 10.46 -3.96
CA PRO A 100 -16.90 11.78 -3.73
C PRO A 100 -16.51 11.98 -2.28
N THR A 101 -15.41 12.71 -2.06
CA THR A 101 -14.93 13.12 -0.74
C THR A 101 -14.49 14.59 -0.80
N ALA A 102 -14.40 15.22 0.38
CA ALA A 102 -13.89 16.58 0.49
C ALA A 102 -12.36 16.69 0.35
N PHE A 103 -11.68 15.58 0.38
CA PHE A 103 -10.21 15.50 0.27
C PHE A 103 -9.83 14.74 -1.00
N GLU A 104 -8.62 15.04 -1.50
CA GLU A 104 -8.08 14.36 -2.69
C GLU A 104 -7.62 12.96 -2.34
N ARG A 105 -7.89 12.02 -3.24
CA ARG A 105 -7.46 10.64 -3.13
C ARG A 105 -7.53 9.97 -4.50
N PHE A 106 -6.80 8.88 -4.65
CA PHE A 106 -6.91 8.01 -5.83
C PHE A 106 -6.57 6.58 -5.42
N PHE A 107 -6.83 5.65 -6.32
CA PHE A 107 -6.54 4.22 -6.11
C PHE A 107 -5.52 3.73 -7.11
N PHE A 108 -4.79 2.69 -6.73
CA PHE A 108 -4.04 1.91 -7.71
C PHE A 108 -4.09 0.43 -7.34
N ARG A 109 -4.00 -0.40 -8.39
CA ARG A 109 -3.82 -1.85 -8.24
C ARG A 109 -2.36 -2.16 -8.52
N GLU A 110 -1.65 -2.69 -7.50
CA GLU A 110 -0.24 -3.00 -7.70
C GLU A 110 -0.08 -4.22 -8.63
N PRO A 111 0.95 -4.20 -9.49
CA PRO A 111 1.01 -5.15 -10.63
C PRO A 111 1.50 -6.55 -10.29
N ILE A 112 2.09 -6.77 -9.10
CA ILE A 112 2.69 -8.06 -8.76
C ILE A 112 1.64 -9.03 -8.25
N ASN A 113 0.78 -8.60 -7.34
CA ASN A 113 -0.22 -9.44 -6.68
C ASN A 113 -1.65 -9.03 -7.01
N GLY A 114 -1.87 -7.74 -7.29
CA GLY A 114 -3.21 -7.18 -7.48
C GLY A 114 -3.83 -6.55 -6.25
N TYR A 115 -3.04 -6.29 -5.20
CA TYR A 115 -3.52 -5.52 -4.06
C TYR A 115 -3.95 -4.14 -4.50
N VAL A 116 -5.10 -3.68 -3.99
CA VAL A 116 -5.60 -2.33 -4.24
C VAL A 116 -5.24 -1.43 -3.06
N PHE A 117 -4.64 -0.30 -3.37
CA PHE A 117 -4.29 0.74 -2.41
C PHE A 117 -5.10 1.99 -2.71
N GLU A 118 -5.52 2.65 -1.64
CA GLU A 118 -6.07 4.01 -1.72
C GLU A 118 -4.98 4.96 -1.21
N VAL A 119 -4.68 6.00 -1.99
CA VAL A 119 -3.70 7.03 -1.62
C VAL A 119 -4.49 8.27 -1.24
N ILE A 120 -4.37 8.69 0.00
CA ILE A 120 -5.15 9.77 0.60
C ILE A 120 -4.23 10.94 0.91
N ASP A 121 -4.68 12.16 0.59
CA ASP A 121 -4.00 13.40 0.98
C ASP A 121 -3.71 13.37 2.49
N GLU A 122 -2.43 13.52 2.85
CA GLU A 122 -2.01 13.45 4.25
C GLU A 122 -2.67 14.51 5.14
N ALA A 123 -3.18 15.61 4.57
CA ALA A 123 -3.96 16.60 5.31
C ALA A 123 -5.24 15.98 5.91
N ALA A 124 -5.73 14.89 5.32
CA ALA A 124 -6.90 14.17 5.81
C ALA A 124 -6.60 13.22 6.98
N GLN A 125 -5.39 13.29 7.55
CA GLN A 125 -5.09 12.60 8.81
C GLN A 125 -5.91 13.17 9.96
N ASP A 126 -6.31 14.44 9.86
CA ASP A 126 -7.26 15.03 10.79
C ASP A 126 -8.64 14.38 10.58
N PRO A 127 -9.21 13.73 11.61
CA PRO A 127 -10.51 13.06 11.49
C PRO A 127 -11.63 14.01 11.06
N GLU A 128 -11.57 15.29 11.41
CA GLU A 128 -12.59 16.27 11.01
C GLU A 128 -12.55 16.54 9.51
N VAL A 129 -11.36 16.55 8.91
CA VAL A 129 -11.20 16.73 7.46
C VAL A 129 -11.72 15.50 6.71
N ARG A 130 -11.54 14.33 7.31
CA ARG A 130 -11.82 13.05 6.66
C ARG A 130 -13.28 12.62 6.73
N SER A 131 -14.04 13.19 7.64
CA SER A 131 -15.44 12.81 7.84
C SER A 131 -16.37 13.24 6.67
#